data_0f17cf856dee0480e88e39f85b4789ce
#
_entry.id   0f17cf856dee0480e88e39f85b4789ce
#
_cell.length_a   1.000
_cell.length_b   1.000
_cell.length_c   1.000
_cell.angle_alpha   90.00
_cell.angle_beta   90.00
_cell.angle_gamma   90.00
#
_symmetry.space_group_name_H-M   'P 1'
#
loop_
_entity.id
_entity.type
_entity.pdbx_description
1 polymer ?
#
loop_
_entity_poly.entity_id
_entity_poly.type
_entity_poly.pdbx_seq_one_letter_code
_entity_poly.pdbx_strand_id
1 'polypeptide(L)'
;MPSFPAPLASRLPAVGTTIFTVMSRLAQECGAINLSQGFPDFNAEDVLFERVAHWMRTGHNQYAPMAGCLALRAAIAAKVETLYGTAYDEESEITVTAGATQALFTAVTACVHPGDEVIVFEPVYDSYVPAIELAGGTPVRLQLSAPDYRPDWEAVAAAITPRTRMIMINTPHNPTATIWTRADLDRLAALTRGTGIIVVADEVYEHIVFDGASHASCAAHPELAARSFVVSSFGKTYHITGWKVGYVLAPRELMAEFRKVHQFNVFTVNTPVQLALADYMADAGRHTGLAAFYQAKRNYFRAALANSRFDLLPAHGTYFQLARYERISALGDTSFCEHLTRKVGVAAIPVSAFFADGRDERVIRFCFAKNETTLAAACERLNAI
;
A
#
# COMPACT_ATOMS: atom_id res chain seq x y z
N MET A 1 28.34 -16.10 20.79
CA MET A 1 27.13 -15.26 20.85
C MET A 1 26.08 -15.96 21.70
N PRO A 2 25.23 -15.21 22.43
CA PRO A 2 24.13 -15.84 23.17
C PRO A 2 23.21 -16.58 22.20
N SER A 3 22.79 -17.79 22.57
CA SER A 3 21.84 -18.60 21.80
C SER A 3 20.69 -19.03 22.71
N PHE A 4 19.47 -19.04 22.14
CA PHE A 4 18.32 -19.55 22.86
C PHE A 4 18.41 -21.06 23.00
N PRO A 5 18.27 -21.63 24.22
CA PRO A 5 18.63 -23.03 24.50
C PRO A 5 17.54 -24.05 24.11
N ALA A 6 16.39 -23.62 23.63
CA ALA A 6 15.27 -24.49 23.30
C ALA A 6 14.71 -24.19 21.87
N PRO A 7 14.07 -25.19 21.22
CA PRO A 7 13.38 -24.92 19.94
C PRO A 7 12.23 -23.95 20.15
N LEU A 8 12.08 -22.99 19.23
CA LEU A 8 11.00 -22.01 19.24
C LEU A 8 10.03 -22.33 18.08
N ALA A 9 8.78 -22.62 18.41
CA ALA A 9 7.74 -22.78 17.40
C ALA A 9 7.36 -21.42 16.80
N SER A 10 7.50 -21.30 15.49
CA SER A 10 7.09 -20.07 14.78
C SER A 10 5.57 -19.99 14.67
N ARG A 11 5.02 -18.79 14.88
CA ARG A 11 3.61 -18.50 14.55
C ARG A 11 3.40 -18.24 13.05
N LEU A 12 4.46 -17.97 12.31
CA LEU A 12 4.47 -17.72 10.86
C LEU A 12 5.53 -18.59 10.19
N PRO A 13 5.37 -19.93 10.19
CA PRO A 13 6.41 -20.85 9.72
C PRO A 13 6.71 -20.70 8.21
N ALA A 14 5.77 -20.21 7.43
CA ALA A 14 5.93 -19.98 5.99
C ALA A 14 6.56 -18.62 5.65
N VAL A 15 6.74 -17.71 6.63
CA VAL A 15 7.30 -16.38 6.39
C VAL A 15 8.81 -16.42 6.53
N GLY A 16 9.50 -16.12 5.42
CA GLY A 16 10.96 -15.96 5.36
C GLY A 16 11.38 -14.49 5.24
N THR A 17 12.61 -14.27 4.78
CA THR A 17 13.08 -12.94 4.41
C THR A 17 12.28 -12.43 3.23
N THR A 18 11.68 -11.24 3.34
CA THR A 18 10.83 -10.70 2.29
C THR A 18 11.62 -10.46 1.00
N ILE A 19 10.96 -10.60 -0.14
CA ILE A 19 11.56 -10.35 -1.45
C ILE A 19 12.13 -8.94 -1.56
N PHE A 20 11.50 -7.97 -0.90
CA PHE A 20 11.98 -6.59 -0.84
C PHE A 20 13.36 -6.48 -0.18
N THR A 21 13.56 -7.19 0.93
CA THR A 21 14.85 -7.23 1.64
C THR A 21 15.91 -7.95 0.79
N VAL A 22 15.55 -9.06 0.17
CA VAL A 22 16.45 -9.83 -0.68
C VAL A 22 16.96 -9.00 -1.85
N MET A 23 16.03 -8.39 -2.62
CA MET A 23 16.38 -7.63 -3.81
C MET A 23 17.09 -6.31 -3.48
N SER A 24 16.75 -5.65 -2.36
CA SER A 24 17.47 -4.44 -1.94
C SER A 24 18.90 -4.72 -1.52
N ARG A 25 19.11 -5.79 -0.76
CA ARG A 25 20.46 -6.24 -0.39
C ARG A 25 21.28 -6.57 -1.64
N LEU A 26 20.70 -7.32 -2.57
CA LEU A 26 21.37 -7.68 -3.82
C LEU A 26 21.70 -6.43 -4.66
N ALA A 27 20.79 -5.46 -4.75
CA ALA A 27 21.05 -4.20 -5.44
C ALA A 27 22.21 -3.44 -4.82
N GLN A 28 22.29 -3.38 -3.50
CA GLN A 28 23.39 -2.74 -2.77
C GLN A 28 24.71 -3.46 -3.00
N GLU A 29 24.74 -4.80 -2.88
CA GLU A 29 25.94 -5.62 -3.10
C GLU A 29 26.51 -5.47 -4.52
N CYS A 30 25.64 -5.29 -5.51
CA CYS A 30 26.02 -5.15 -6.92
C CYS A 30 26.23 -3.70 -7.38
N GLY A 31 25.96 -2.69 -6.56
CA GLY A 31 25.93 -1.29 -6.99
C GLY A 31 24.89 -1.03 -8.08
N ALA A 32 23.78 -1.77 -8.08
CA ALA A 32 22.73 -1.69 -9.08
C ALA A 32 21.76 -0.54 -8.79
N ILE A 33 21.17 0.03 -9.84
CA ILE A 33 20.09 1.00 -9.73
C ILE A 33 18.87 0.28 -9.17
N ASN A 34 18.38 0.73 -8.01
CA ASN A 34 17.32 0.03 -7.30
C ASN A 34 15.93 0.52 -7.72
N LEU A 35 15.32 -0.15 -8.71
CA LEU A 35 13.91 0.02 -9.06
C LEU A 35 12.99 -1.04 -8.39
N SER A 36 13.53 -1.85 -7.47
CA SER A 36 12.75 -2.87 -6.76
C SER A 36 11.92 -2.27 -5.61
N GLN A 37 12.44 -1.23 -4.93
CA GLN A 37 11.82 -0.64 -3.75
C GLN A 37 10.75 0.39 -4.09
N GLY A 38 9.60 0.22 -3.41
CA GLY A 38 8.44 1.10 -3.54
C GLY A 38 8.53 2.37 -2.69
N PHE A 39 9.62 3.15 -2.84
CA PHE A 39 9.77 4.46 -2.24
C PHE A 39 10.57 5.41 -3.15
N PRO A 40 10.32 6.74 -3.04
CA PRO A 40 11.06 7.75 -3.78
C PRO A 40 12.54 7.81 -3.42
N ASP A 41 13.39 8.21 -4.38
CA ASP A 41 14.79 8.61 -4.17
C ASP A 41 14.97 10.14 -4.10
N PHE A 42 13.87 10.85 -3.97
CA PHE A 42 13.79 12.30 -3.75
C PHE A 42 13.08 12.61 -2.43
N ASN A 43 13.39 13.76 -1.86
CA ASN A 43 12.84 14.18 -0.56
C ASN A 43 11.45 14.81 -0.69
N ALA A 44 10.76 14.92 0.45
CA ALA A 44 9.66 15.87 0.63
C ALA A 44 10.18 17.31 0.55
N GLU A 45 9.27 18.28 0.50
CA GLU A 45 9.59 19.70 0.51
C GLU A 45 10.22 20.13 1.86
N ASP A 46 11.21 21.02 1.80
CA ASP A 46 11.94 21.54 2.98
C ASP A 46 11.00 22.15 4.02
N VAL A 47 9.90 22.78 3.58
CA VAL A 47 8.91 23.37 4.49
C VAL A 47 8.32 22.34 5.45
N LEU A 48 8.19 21.08 5.07
CA LEU A 48 7.73 20.02 5.98
C LEU A 48 8.77 19.72 7.05
N PHE A 49 10.05 19.69 6.68
CA PHE A 49 11.15 19.48 7.65
C PHE A 49 11.26 20.67 8.64
N GLU A 50 11.09 21.89 8.14
CA GLU A 50 11.07 23.09 8.98
C GLU A 50 9.91 23.06 9.98
N ARG A 51 8.71 22.61 9.58
CA ARG A 51 7.57 22.46 10.50
C ARG A 51 7.81 21.41 11.57
N VAL A 52 8.41 20.27 11.25
CA VAL A 52 8.79 19.27 12.25
C VAL A 52 9.78 19.87 13.25
N ALA A 53 10.84 20.53 12.75
CA ALA A 53 11.84 21.18 13.61
C ALA A 53 11.22 22.28 14.49
N HIS A 54 10.25 23.05 13.98
CA HIS A 54 9.49 24.04 14.75
C HIS A 54 8.76 23.39 15.93
N TRP A 55 7.96 22.36 15.69
CA TRP A 55 7.18 21.70 16.72
C TRP A 55 8.05 21.00 17.76
N MET A 56 9.20 20.45 17.36
CA MET A 56 10.19 19.92 18.29
C MET A 56 10.77 21.01 19.21
N ARG A 57 11.17 22.16 18.64
CA ARG A 57 11.77 23.28 19.40
C ARG A 57 10.79 23.99 20.31
N THR A 58 9.50 24.01 19.95
CA THR A 58 8.44 24.66 20.74
C THR A 58 7.87 23.76 21.84
N GLY A 59 8.50 22.60 22.09
CA GLY A 59 8.22 21.77 23.26
C GLY A 59 7.17 20.67 23.06
N HIS A 60 6.72 20.39 21.83
CA HIS A 60 5.71 19.37 21.54
C HIS A 60 6.31 17.96 21.40
N ASN A 61 7.07 17.52 22.43
CA ASN A 61 7.85 16.27 22.41
C ASN A 61 7.28 15.17 23.32
N GLN A 62 6.13 15.41 23.95
CA GLN A 62 5.47 14.42 24.79
C GLN A 62 4.42 13.66 24.00
N TYR A 63 3.87 12.61 24.59
CA TYR A 63 2.85 11.75 23.97
C TYR A 63 1.64 12.56 23.47
N ALA A 64 1.27 12.35 22.22
CA ALA A 64 -0.03 12.76 21.71
C ALA A 64 -1.14 11.88 22.31
N PRO A 65 -2.41 12.30 22.24
CA PRO A 65 -3.54 11.41 22.49
C PRO A 65 -3.45 10.13 21.64
N MET A 66 -3.96 9.03 22.16
CA MET A 66 -3.91 7.71 21.50
C MET A 66 -4.46 7.75 20.06
N ALA A 67 -5.58 8.44 19.84
CA ALA A 67 -6.17 8.57 18.50
C ALA A 67 -5.37 9.51 17.57
N GLY A 68 -4.37 10.22 18.08
CA GLY A 68 -3.60 11.24 17.38
C GLY A 68 -3.98 12.66 17.75
N CYS A 69 -3.15 13.64 17.36
CA CYS A 69 -3.39 15.06 17.59
C CYS A 69 -4.71 15.50 16.92
N LEU A 70 -5.53 16.25 17.64
CA LEU A 70 -6.81 16.73 17.12
C LEU A 70 -6.64 17.56 15.83
N ALA A 71 -5.63 18.43 15.81
CA ALA A 71 -5.34 19.25 14.62
C ALA A 71 -5.13 18.39 13.34
N LEU A 72 -4.42 17.27 13.46
CA LEU A 72 -4.21 16.39 12.31
C LEU A 72 -5.49 15.62 11.95
N ARG A 73 -6.25 15.14 12.95
CA ARG A 73 -7.52 14.44 12.71
C ARG A 73 -8.55 15.36 12.05
N ALA A 74 -8.66 16.61 12.48
CA ALA A 74 -9.51 17.61 11.85
C ALA A 74 -9.07 17.93 10.40
N ALA A 75 -7.76 18.05 10.13
CA ALA A 75 -7.24 18.22 8.78
C ALA A 75 -7.56 17.03 7.87
N ILE A 76 -7.49 15.80 8.40
CA ILE A 76 -7.88 14.57 7.69
C ILE A 76 -9.39 14.60 7.39
N ALA A 77 -10.24 14.92 8.37
CA ALA A 77 -11.69 15.02 8.20
C ALA A 77 -12.06 15.99 7.07
N ALA A 78 -11.49 17.21 7.11
CA ALA A 78 -11.72 18.23 6.08
C ALA A 78 -11.24 17.80 4.68
N LYS A 79 -10.08 17.12 4.59
CA LYS A 79 -9.58 16.54 3.33
C LYS A 79 -10.57 15.50 2.78
N VAL A 80 -11.03 14.58 3.61
CA VAL A 80 -11.91 13.47 3.22
C VAL A 80 -13.28 14.01 2.78
N GLU A 81 -13.85 14.96 3.51
CA GLU A 81 -15.10 15.60 3.14
C GLU A 81 -14.97 16.34 1.79
N THR A 82 -13.87 17.07 1.59
CA THR A 82 -13.61 17.78 0.33
C THR A 82 -13.47 16.84 -0.87
N LEU A 83 -12.76 15.73 -0.71
CA LEU A 83 -12.45 14.82 -1.81
C LEU A 83 -13.56 13.80 -2.09
N TYR A 84 -14.25 13.34 -1.05
CA TYR A 84 -15.16 12.18 -1.13
C TYR A 84 -16.59 12.51 -0.73
N GLY A 85 -16.87 13.73 -0.22
CA GLY A 85 -18.21 14.17 0.16
C GLY A 85 -18.76 13.49 1.41
N THR A 86 -17.91 12.79 2.18
CA THR A 86 -18.31 12.08 3.40
C THR A 86 -17.66 12.73 4.61
N ALA A 87 -18.47 13.20 5.55
CA ALA A 87 -17.99 13.71 6.82
C ALA A 87 -17.72 12.56 7.81
N TYR A 88 -16.51 12.55 8.37
CA TYR A 88 -16.12 11.68 9.49
C TYR A 88 -15.90 12.53 10.73
N ASP A 89 -16.40 12.05 11.87
CA ASP A 89 -16.18 12.69 13.17
C ASP A 89 -14.71 12.47 13.59
N GLU A 90 -13.96 13.57 13.65
CA GLU A 90 -12.55 13.54 14.02
C GLU A 90 -12.28 12.96 15.42
N GLU A 91 -13.26 13.00 16.32
CA GLU A 91 -13.11 12.45 17.68
C GLU A 91 -13.31 10.94 17.75
N SER A 92 -14.24 10.38 16.98
CA SER A 92 -14.66 8.98 17.12
C SER A 92 -14.40 8.09 15.91
N GLU A 93 -14.10 8.65 14.72
CA GLU A 93 -14.05 7.91 13.46
C GLU A 93 -12.70 8.00 12.74
N ILE A 94 -11.72 8.75 13.29
CA ILE A 94 -10.38 8.93 12.72
C ILE A 94 -9.32 8.56 13.75
N THR A 95 -8.33 7.76 13.35
CA THR A 95 -7.14 7.46 14.17
C THR A 95 -5.88 7.58 13.34
N VAL A 96 -4.87 8.32 13.88
CA VAL A 96 -3.53 8.41 13.31
C VAL A 96 -2.74 7.18 13.70
N THR A 97 -2.03 6.59 12.76
CA THR A 97 -1.36 5.28 12.92
C THR A 97 0.13 5.35 12.57
N ALA A 98 0.91 4.39 13.06
CA ALA A 98 2.33 4.24 12.73
C ALA A 98 2.51 3.70 11.30
N GLY A 99 1.95 4.42 10.32
CA GLY A 99 1.84 4.04 8.93
C GLY A 99 0.72 3.02 8.65
N ALA A 100 0.45 2.80 7.37
CA ALA A 100 -0.64 1.94 6.92
C ALA A 100 -0.48 0.48 7.34
N THR A 101 0.73 -0.07 7.36
CA THR A 101 0.97 -1.47 7.76
C THR A 101 0.46 -1.74 9.18
N GLN A 102 0.69 -0.80 10.12
CA GLN A 102 0.17 -0.93 11.48
C GLN A 102 -1.36 -0.77 11.51
N ALA A 103 -1.93 0.15 10.72
CA ALA A 103 -3.37 0.32 10.59
C ALA A 103 -4.05 -0.97 10.11
N LEU A 104 -3.55 -1.57 9.03
CA LEU A 104 -4.04 -2.83 8.46
C LEU A 104 -3.95 -3.98 9.46
N PHE A 105 -2.78 -4.14 10.10
CA PHE A 105 -2.58 -5.15 11.13
C PHE A 105 -3.55 -4.99 12.28
N THR A 106 -3.76 -3.76 12.75
CA THR A 106 -4.67 -3.46 13.85
C THR A 106 -6.13 -3.72 13.47
N ALA A 107 -6.56 -3.34 12.26
CA ALA A 107 -7.93 -3.60 11.78
C ALA A 107 -8.23 -5.10 11.72
N VAL A 108 -7.27 -5.89 11.21
CA VAL A 108 -7.40 -7.35 11.17
C VAL A 108 -7.44 -7.94 12.58
N THR A 109 -6.49 -7.61 13.45
CA THR A 109 -6.43 -8.17 14.80
C THR A 109 -7.57 -7.72 15.71
N ALA A 110 -8.20 -6.58 15.42
CA ALA A 110 -9.37 -6.11 16.17
C ALA A 110 -10.67 -6.84 15.80
N CYS A 111 -10.78 -7.40 14.59
CA CYS A 111 -12.07 -7.85 14.06
C CYS A 111 -12.08 -9.32 13.60
N VAL A 112 -10.91 -9.93 13.38
CA VAL A 112 -10.79 -11.33 12.94
C VAL A 112 -10.52 -12.22 14.14
N HIS A 113 -11.27 -13.31 14.23
CA HIS A 113 -11.16 -14.32 15.30
C HIS A 113 -10.76 -15.68 14.73
N PRO A 114 -10.31 -16.61 15.57
CA PRO A 114 -10.02 -17.97 15.13
C PRO A 114 -11.24 -18.62 14.43
N GLY A 115 -11.02 -19.12 13.21
CA GLY A 115 -12.07 -19.73 12.39
C GLY A 115 -12.74 -18.79 11.40
N ASP A 116 -12.53 -17.49 11.50
CA ASP A 116 -13.01 -16.52 10.50
C ASP A 116 -12.22 -16.65 9.19
N GLU A 117 -12.89 -16.36 8.09
CA GLU A 117 -12.31 -16.28 6.74
C GLU A 117 -12.15 -14.82 6.32
N VAL A 118 -10.99 -14.52 5.70
CA VAL A 118 -10.70 -13.20 5.14
C VAL A 118 -10.36 -13.33 3.66
N ILE A 119 -11.17 -12.72 2.80
CA ILE A 119 -10.93 -12.71 1.35
C ILE A 119 -9.83 -11.68 1.05
N VAL A 120 -8.82 -12.12 0.28
CA VAL A 120 -7.73 -11.29 -0.26
C VAL A 120 -7.56 -11.57 -1.75
N PHE A 121 -7.01 -10.59 -2.49
CA PHE A 121 -6.80 -10.68 -3.92
C PHE A 121 -5.32 -10.82 -4.24
N GLU A 122 -4.94 -11.90 -4.89
CA GLU A 122 -3.56 -12.14 -5.36
C GLU A 122 -3.35 -11.66 -6.81
N PRO A 123 -2.19 -11.03 -7.10
CA PRO A 123 -1.01 -10.87 -6.27
C PRO A 123 -1.30 -9.94 -5.07
N VAL A 124 -0.90 -10.34 -3.86
CA VAL A 124 -1.28 -9.69 -2.60
C VAL A 124 -0.10 -9.02 -1.92
N TYR A 125 -0.31 -7.83 -1.34
CA TYR A 125 0.73 -7.18 -0.52
C TYR A 125 1.08 -8.05 0.68
N ASP A 126 2.38 -8.26 0.92
CA ASP A 126 2.96 -9.28 1.79
C ASP A 126 2.55 -9.20 3.27
N SER A 127 2.01 -8.07 3.73
CA SER A 127 1.61 -7.92 5.13
C SER A 127 0.21 -8.44 5.46
N TYR A 128 -0.68 -8.66 4.45
CA TYR A 128 -2.09 -9.00 4.72
C TYR A 128 -2.23 -10.42 5.28
N VAL A 129 -1.68 -11.38 4.56
CA VAL A 129 -1.78 -12.80 4.94
C VAL A 129 -1.19 -13.07 6.33
N PRO A 130 0.02 -12.61 6.66
CA PRO A 130 0.57 -12.76 8.01
C PRO A 130 -0.30 -12.13 9.12
N ALA A 131 -0.93 -10.99 8.86
CA ALA A 131 -1.83 -10.37 9.84
C ALA A 131 -3.06 -11.24 10.10
N ILE A 132 -3.66 -11.82 9.04
CA ILE A 132 -4.81 -12.72 9.13
C ILE A 132 -4.45 -13.99 9.93
N GLU A 133 -3.34 -14.63 9.59
CA GLU A 133 -2.87 -15.87 10.25
C GLU A 133 -2.53 -15.62 11.71
N LEU A 134 -1.91 -14.48 12.05
CA LEU A 134 -1.61 -14.11 13.43
C LEU A 134 -2.87 -13.87 14.27
N ALA A 135 -3.95 -13.39 13.65
CA ALA A 135 -5.26 -13.26 14.28
C ALA A 135 -6.00 -14.60 14.43
N GLY A 136 -5.50 -15.67 13.79
CA GLY A 136 -6.13 -17.01 13.79
C GLY A 136 -7.17 -17.18 12.67
N GLY A 137 -7.28 -16.21 11.77
CA GLY A 137 -8.14 -16.27 10.59
C GLY A 137 -7.53 -17.10 9.45
N THR A 138 -8.36 -17.45 8.49
CA THR A 138 -7.98 -18.18 7.28
C THR A 138 -8.04 -17.26 6.07
N PRO A 139 -6.94 -17.00 5.35
CA PRO A 139 -6.97 -16.22 4.12
C PRO A 139 -7.60 -17.02 2.98
N VAL A 140 -8.65 -16.46 2.36
CA VAL A 140 -9.29 -16.97 1.14
C VAL A 140 -8.74 -16.15 -0.04
N ARG A 141 -7.91 -16.78 -0.86
CA ARG A 141 -7.16 -16.11 -1.90
C ARG A 141 -7.88 -16.19 -3.24
N LEU A 142 -8.23 -15.03 -3.80
CA LEU A 142 -8.80 -14.90 -5.13
C LEU A 142 -7.76 -14.34 -6.08
N GLN A 143 -7.59 -14.99 -7.24
CA GLN A 143 -6.54 -14.64 -8.17
C GLN A 143 -6.99 -13.57 -9.15
N LEU A 144 -6.21 -12.51 -9.26
CA LEU A 144 -6.27 -11.54 -10.34
C LEU A 144 -5.26 -11.97 -11.42
N SER A 145 -5.63 -11.90 -12.69
CA SER A 145 -4.80 -12.38 -13.80
C SER A 145 -4.39 -11.26 -14.74
N ALA A 146 -3.16 -11.34 -15.25
CA ALA A 146 -2.66 -10.43 -16.29
C ALA A 146 -3.53 -10.53 -17.57
N PRO A 147 -3.63 -9.44 -18.36
CA PRO A 147 -2.94 -8.16 -18.17
C PRO A 147 -3.67 -7.17 -17.24
N ASP A 148 -4.96 -7.38 -17.00
CA ASP A 148 -5.84 -6.36 -16.42
C ASP A 148 -5.98 -6.47 -14.91
N TYR A 149 -5.66 -7.63 -14.32
CA TYR A 149 -5.74 -7.89 -12.87
C TYR A 149 -7.05 -7.40 -12.24
N ARG A 150 -8.18 -7.72 -12.92
CA ARG A 150 -9.53 -7.34 -12.47
C ARG A 150 -10.13 -8.44 -11.61
N PRO A 151 -10.93 -8.10 -10.59
CA PRO A 151 -11.64 -9.09 -9.80
C PRO A 151 -12.71 -9.81 -10.65
N ASP A 152 -12.76 -11.12 -10.50
CA ASP A 152 -13.88 -11.94 -10.96
C ASP A 152 -14.98 -11.90 -9.90
N TRP A 153 -16.03 -11.15 -10.15
CA TRP A 153 -17.11 -10.92 -9.18
C TRP A 153 -17.96 -12.17 -8.93
N GLU A 154 -18.01 -13.12 -9.84
CA GLU A 154 -18.68 -14.41 -9.62
C GLU A 154 -17.84 -15.27 -8.67
N ALA A 155 -16.54 -15.31 -8.86
CA ALA A 155 -15.62 -15.97 -7.95
C ALA A 155 -15.65 -15.33 -6.55
N VAL A 156 -15.73 -13.99 -6.45
CA VAL A 156 -15.88 -13.28 -5.17
C VAL A 156 -17.18 -13.71 -4.48
N ALA A 157 -18.31 -13.73 -5.20
CA ALA A 157 -19.59 -14.15 -4.65
C ALA A 157 -19.58 -15.61 -4.16
N ALA A 158 -18.95 -16.50 -4.93
CA ALA A 158 -18.83 -17.92 -4.57
C ALA A 158 -17.90 -18.18 -3.38
N ALA A 159 -16.94 -17.27 -3.12
CA ALA A 159 -16.01 -17.37 -2.00
C ALA A 159 -16.60 -16.89 -0.67
N ILE A 160 -17.72 -16.16 -0.69
CA ILE A 160 -18.38 -15.69 0.52
C ILE A 160 -19.11 -16.86 1.22
N THR A 161 -18.77 -17.10 2.48
CA THR A 161 -19.38 -18.14 3.33
C THR A 161 -19.90 -17.51 4.63
N PRO A 162 -20.62 -18.24 5.46
CA PRO A 162 -21.02 -17.76 6.80
C PRO A 162 -19.83 -17.44 7.71
N ARG A 163 -18.60 -17.90 7.40
CA ARG A 163 -17.38 -17.59 8.13
C ARG A 163 -16.64 -16.36 7.58
N THR A 164 -17.06 -15.83 6.42
CA THR A 164 -16.41 -14.64 5.85
C THR A 164 -16.63 -13.44 6.76
N ARG A 165 -15.57 -13.04 7.43
CA ARG A 165 -15.56 -11.89 8.35
C ARG A 165 -15.15 -10.60 7.66
N MET A 166 -14.20 -10.70 6.70
CA MET A 166 -13.56 -9.53 6.13
C MET A 166 -13.21 -9.74 4.66
N ILE A 167 -13.25 -8.65 3.89
CA ILE A 167 -12.69 -8.57 2.54
C ILE A 167 -11.67 -7.44 2.54
N MET A 168 -10.42 -7.76 2.19
CA MET A 168 -9.34 -6.76 2.05
C MET A 168 -9.15 -6.40 0.59
N ILE A 169 -9.23 -5.11 0.28
CA ILE A 169 -8.97 -4.59 -1.06
C ILE A 169 -7.80 -3.60 -1.02
N ASN A 170 -7.11 -3.48 -2.15
CA ASN A 170 -6.07 -2.46 -2.34
C ASN A 170 -6.32 -1.73 -3.65
N THR A 171 -6.55 -0.43 -3.58
CA THR A 171 -6.80 0.40 -4.76
C THR A 171 -6.31 1.84 -4.53
N PRO A 172 -5.45 2.37 -5.39
CA PRO A 172 -4.69 1.74 -6.49
C PRO A 172 -3.83 0.57 -6.02
N HIS A 173 -3.70 -0.47 -6.84
CA HIS A 173 -3.23 -1.79 -6.41
C HIS A 173 -1.70 -1.94 -6.51
N ASN A 174 -1.07 -2.38 -5.44
CA ASN A 174 0.31 -2.87 -5.41
C ASN A 174 0.28 -4.42 -5.38
N PRO A 175 0.87 -5.12 -6.38
CA PRO A 175 1.90 -4.65 -7.31
C PRO A 175 1.41 -4.24 -8.71
N THR A 176 0.14 -4.41 -9.07
CA THR A 176 -0.32 -4.45 -10.47
C THR A 176 -0.52 -3.09 -11.12
N ALA A 177 -0.52 -2.01 -10.34
CA ALA A 177 -0.82 -0.65 -10.79
C ALA A 177 -2.23 -0.47 -11.40
N THR A 178 -3.14 -1.41 -11.15
CA THR A 178 -4.56 -1.30 -11.52
C THR A 178 -5.34 -0.47 -10.50
N ILE A 179 -6.50 0.01 -10.90
CA ILE A 179 -7.43 0.73 -10.03
C ILE A 179 -8.80 0.06 -10.06
N TRP A 180 -9.48 0.05 -8.94
CA TRP A 180 -10.89 -0.30 -8.91
C TRP A 180 -11.73 0.90 -9.34
N THR A 181 -12.84 0.62 -10.00
CA THR A 181 -13.78 1.63 -10.45
C THR A 181 -14.94 1.76 -9.48
N ARG A 182 -15.77 2.80 -9.65
CA ARG A 182 -17.02 2.92 -8.90
C ARG A 182 -17.91 1.69 -9.08
N ALA A 183 -17.98 1.13 -10.29
CA ALA A 183 -18.74 -0.09 -10.56
C ALA A 183 -18.23 -1.30 -9.78
N ASP A 184 -16.91 -1.39 -9.54
CA ASP A 184 -16.34 -2.45 -8.69
C ASP A 184 -16.77 -2.27 -7.24
N LEU A 185 -16.78 -1.04 -6.73
CA LEU A 185 -17.28 -0.74 -5.39
C LEU A 185 -18.79 -1.00 -5.25
N ASP A 186 -19.60 -0.69 -6.28
CA ASP A 186 -21.02 -0.99 -6.30
C ASP A 186 -21.27 -2.52 -6.23
N ARG A 187 -20.42 -3.32 -6.91
CA ARG A 187 -20.44 -4.80 -6.83
C ARG A 187 -20.10 -5.29 -5.43
N LEU A 188 -19.00 -4.75 -4.86
CA LEU A 188 -18.59 -5.10 -3.48
C LEU A 188 -19.68 -4.76 -2.47
N ALA A 189 -20.30 -3.57 -2.57
CA ALA A 189 -21.40 -3.15 -1.73
C ALA A 189 -22.60 -4.09 -1.84
N ALA A 190 -22.97 -4.49 -3.07
CA ALA A 190 -24.08 -5.43 -3.30
C ALA A 190 -23.82 -6.80 -2.65
N LEU A 191 -22.58 -7.32 -2.72
CA LEU A 191 -22.22 -8.60 -2.12
C LEU A 191 -22.15 -8.57 -0.59
N THR A 192 -21.83 -7.41 0.00
CA THR A 192 -21.72 -7.26 1.45
C THR A 192 -23.00 -6.77 2.11
N ARG A 193 -23.99 -6.34 1.33
CA ARG A 193 -25.28 -5.84 1.84
C ARG A 193 -26.01 -6.91 2.66
N GLY A 194 -26.51 -6.53 3.85
CA GLY A 194 -27.23 -7.43 4.75
C GLY A 194 -26.34 -8.45 5.47
N THR A 195 -25.02 -8.36 5.33
CA THR A 195 -24.05 -9.22 6.01
C THR A 195 -23.29 -8.47 7.10
N GLY A 196 -22.60 -9.22 7.98
CA GLY A 196 -21.63 -8.68 8.94
C GLY A 196 -20.22 -8.54 8.40
N ILE A 197 -20.01 -8.64 7.08
CA ILE A 197 -18.69 -8.56 6.45
C ILE A 197 -18.13 -7.13 6.56
N ILE A 198 -16.93 -7.01 7.06
CA ILE A 198 -16.14 -5.78 7.17
C ILE A 198 -15.27 -5.66 5.92
N VAL A 199 -15.09 -4.43 5.41
CA VAL A 199 -14.15 -4.15 4.35
C VAL A 199 -12.92 -3.47 4.93
N VAL A 200 -11.71 -3.89 4.53
CA VAL A 200 -10.48 -3.15 4.76
C VAL A 200 -9.99 -2.66 3.41
N ALA A 201 -10.05 -1.35 3.21
CA ALA A 201 -9.63 -0.69 1.98
C ALA A 201 -8.24 -0.06 2.19
N ASP A 202 -7.21 -0.68 1.62
CA ASP A 202 -5.87 -0.10 1.57
C ASP A 202 -5.82 0.88 0.39
N GLU A 203 -5.95 2.17 0.71
CA GLU A 203 -6.00 3.27 -0.25
C GLU A 203 -4.75 4.16 -0.18
N VAL A 204 -3.60 3.61 0.23
CA VAL A 204 -2.35 4.36 0.42
C VAL A 204 -1.87 5.12 -0.82
N TYR A 205 -2.34 4.74 -2.00
CA TYR A 205 -2.04 5.40 -3.28
C TYR A 205 -3.19 6.26 -3.80
N GLU A 206 -4.16 6.65 -2.97
CA GLU A 206 -5.39 7.38 -3.34
C GLU A 206 -5.17 8.60 -4.26
N HIS A 207 -4.02 9.29 -4.13
CA HIS A 207 -3.65 10.46 -4.93
C HIS A 207 -2.83 10.15 -6.18
N ILE A 208 -2.53 8.88 -6.44
CA ILE A 208 -1.66 8.47 -7.55
C ILE A 208 -2.49 7.63 -8.52
N VAL A 209 -3.33 8.32 -9.27
CA VAL A 209 -4.16 7.80 -10.37
C VAL A 209 -3.91 8.62 -11.62
N PHE A 210 -4.05 8.02 -12.80
CA PHE A 210 -3.57 8.58 -14.06
C PHE A 210 -4.66 8.72 -15.11
N ASP A 211 -4.33 9.45 -16.19
CA ASP A 211 -5.13 9.57 -17.40
C ASP A 211 -6.54 10.14 -17.15
N GLY A 212 -6.65 11.07 -16.20
CA GLY A 212 -7.91 11.71 -15.84
C GLY A 212 -8.89 10.83 -15.05
N ALA A 213 -8.47 9.62 -14.65
CA ALA A 213 -9.29 8.78 -13.79
C ALA A 213 -9.38 9.38 -12.38
N SER A 214 -10.51 9.19 -11.73
CA SER A 214 -10.71 9.53 -10.32
C SER A 214 -10.53 8.27 -9.46
N HIS A 215 -9.91 8.45 -8.29
CA HIS A 215 -9.85 7.39 -7.29
C HIS A 215 -11.25 7.06 -6.77
N ALA A 216 -11.61 5.77 -6.83
CA ALA A 216 -12.84 5.28 -6.23
C ALA A 216 -12.56 4.84 -4.79
N SER A 217 -12.84 5.73 -3.83
CA SER A 217 -12.67 5.44 -2.41
C SER A 217 -13.88 4.77 -1.80
N CYS A 218 -13.67 3.80 -0.90
CA CYS A 218 -14.73 3.26 -0.04
C CYS A 218 -15.36 4.34 0.84
N ALA A 219 -14.61 5.40 1.19
CA ALA A 219 -15.15 6.55 1.92
C ALA A 219 -16.23 7.31 1.14
N ALA A 220 -16.15 7.32 -0.21
CA ALA A 220 -17.13 7.96 -1.08
C ALA A 220 -18.37 7.11 -1.37
N HIS A 221 -18.43 5.87 -0.88
CA HIS A 221 -19.54 4.96 -1.13
C HIS A 221 -20.31 4.71 0.18
N PRO A 222 -21.56 5.22 0.36
CA PRO A 222 -22.25 5.22 1.65
C PRO A 222 -22.35 3.84 2.32
N GLU A 223 -22.68 2.78 1.55
CA GLU A 223 -22.80 1.42 2.09
C GLU A 223 -21.43 0.83 2.49
N LEU A 224 -20.35 1.19 1.78
CA LEU A 224 -19.01 0.74 2.13
C LEU A 224 -18.41 1.59 3.24
N ALA A 225 -18.59 2.91 3.24
CA ALA A 225 -18.16 3.78 4.34
C ALA A 225 -18.70 3.29 5.68
N ALA A 226 -19.95 2.81 5.70
CA ALA A 226 -20.60 2.28 6.91
C ALA A 226 -20.04 0.95 7.44
N ARG A 227 -19.10 0.31 6.74
CA ARG A 227 -18.51 -0.99 7.12
C ARG A 227 -17.03 -1.13 6.84
N SER A 228 -16.34 -0.03 6.47
CA SER A 228 -14.94 -0.11 6.07
C SER A 228 -14.00 0.51 7.08
N PHE A 229 -12.82 -0.10 7.20
CA PHE A 229 -11.61 0.59 7.57
C PHE A 229 -10.94 1.10 6.29
N VAL A 230 -10.92 2.41 6.08
CA VAL A 230 -10.22 3.03 4.94
C VAL A 230 -8.87 3.52 5.42
N VAL A 231 -7.80 2.96 4.87
CA VAL A 231 -6.42 3.16 5.32
C VAL A 231 -5.64 3.98 4.31
N SER A 232 -5.01 5.05 4.78
CA SER A 232 -4.17 5.94 3.99
C SER A 232 -2.79 6.16 4.60
N SER A 233 -1.84 6.67 3.82
CA SER A 233 -0.45 6.85 4.25
C SER A 233 0.14 8.18 3.82
N PHE A 234 0.54 9.01 4.77
CA PHE A 234 1.33 10.22 4.49
C PHE A 234 2.68 9.89 3.86
N GLY A 235 3.24 8.72 4.18
CA GLY A 235 4.48 8.25 3.57
C GLY A 235 4.43 8.16 2.05
N LYS A 236 3.29 7.77 1.49
CA LYS A 236 3.07 7.67 0.05
C LYS A 236 2.70 9.03 -0.55
N THR A 237 1.85 9.79 0.15
CA THR A 237 1.37 11.10 -0.30
C THR A 237 2.48 12.15 -0.28
N TYR A 238 3.32 12.18 0.76
CA TYR A 238 4.29 13.26 0.96
C TYR A 238 5.75 12.81 0.89
N HIS A 239 6.04 11.65 0.29
CA HIS A 239 7.40 11.12 0.06
C HIS A 239 8.21 10.90 1.36
N ILE A 240 7.54 10.55 2.44
CA ILE A 240 8.12 10.36 3.78
C ILE A 240 7.88 8.94 4.31
N THR A 241 8.09 7.94 3.49
CA THR A 241 7.80 6.53 3.82
C THR A 241 8.48 6.06 5.10
N GLY A 242 9.68 6.58 5.40
CA GLY A 242 10.45 6.26 6.60
C GLY A 242 9.89 6.86 7.89
N TRP A 243 9.03 7.88 7.83
CA TRP A 243 8.45 8.50 9.02
C TRP A 243 7.35 7.66 9.65
N LYS A 244 6.81 6.71 8.92
CA LYS A 244 5.81 5.76 9.41
C LYS A 244 4.58 6.44 10.03
N VAL A 245 3.95 7.34 9.29
CA VAL A 245 2.68 7.98 9.67
C VAL A 245 1.62 7.73 8.61
N GLY A 246 0.45 7.31 9.05
CA GLY A 246 -0.76 7.11 8.26
C GLY A 246 -1.99 7.39 9.10
N TYR A 247 -3.15 7.05 8.58
CA TYR A 247 -4.40 7.15 9.31
C TYR A 247 -5.41 6.11 8.82
N VAL A 248 -6.42 5.90 9.64
CA VAL A 248 -7.56 5.05 9.33
C VAL A 248 -8.85 5.81 9.62
N LEU A 249 -9.81 5.65 8.71
CA LEU A 249 -11.20 6.09 8.85
C LEU A 249 -12.07 4.85 9.05
N ALA A 250 -13.04 4.92 9.94
CA ALA A 250 -14.03 3.85 10.10
C ALA A 250 -15.26 4.38 10.86
N PRO A 251 -16.42 3.76 10.71
CA PRO A 251 -17.58 4.04 11.58
C PRO A 251 -17.21 3.86 13.05
N ARG A 252 -17.85 4.63 13.91
CA ARG A 252 -17.59 4.68 15.36
C ARG A 252 -17.45 3.31 16.02
N GLU A 253 -18.32 2.37 15.68
CA GLU A 253 -18.32 1.03 16.26
C GLU A 253 -17.06 0.24 15.90
N LEU A 254 -16.67 0.28 14.64
CA LEU A 254 -15.43 -0.36 14.17
C LEU A 254 -14.19 0.34 14.72
N MET A 255 -14.21 1.68 14.76
CA MET A 255 -13.12 2.47 15.31
C MET A 255 -12.94 2.22 16.82
N ALA A 256 -14.01 2.00 17.57
CA ALA A 256 -13.93 1.64 18.99
C ALA A 256 -13.14 0.34 19.20
N GLU A 257 -13.41 -0.70 18.42
CA GLU A 257 -12.68 -1.97 18.50
C GLU A 257 -11.22 -1.81 18.01
N PHE A 258 -11.01 -1.07 16.92
CA PHE A 258 -9.66 -0.74 16.43
C PHE A 258 -8.80 -0.08 17.52
N ARG A 259 -9.36 0.92 18.22
CA ARG A 259 -8.63 1.68 19.24
C ARG A 259 -8.27 0.85 20.47
N LYS A 260 -9.04 -0.18 20.82
CA LYS A 260 -8.68 -1.13 21.90
C LYS A 260 -7.38 -1.86 21.61
N VAL A 261 -7.15 -2.26 20.37
CA VAL A 261 -5.91 -2.92 19.94
C VAL A 261 -4.80 -1.89 19.75
N HIS A 262 -5.09 -0.77 19.09
CA HIS A 262 -4.13 0.31 18.84
C HIS A 262 -3.50 0.84 20.15
N GLN A 263 -4.29 0.98 21.20
CA GLN A 263 -3.83 1.42 22.54
C GLN A 263 -2.66 0.58 23.06
N PHE A 264 -2.63 -0.73 22.81
CA PHE A 264 -1.63 -1.64 23.35
C PHE A 264 -0.61 -2.12 22.31
N ASN A 265 -0.85 -1.85 21.03
CA ASN A 265 0.07 -2.16 19.95
C ASN A 265 1.09 -1.04 19.72
N VAL A 266 0.60 0.21 19.59
CA VAL A 266 1.44 1.39 19.29
C VAL A 266 1.26 2.48 20.35
N PHE A 267 0.08 2.59 20.92
CA PHE A 267 -0.36 3.66 21.81
C PHE A 267 -0.53 4.99 21.07
N THR A 268 0.56 5.62 20.61
CA THR A 268 0.52 6.91 19.91
C THR A 268 1.64 7.03 18.89
N VAL A 269 1.54 8.02 18.03
CA VAL A 269 2.51 8.31 16.96
C VAL A 269 3.26 9.60 17.28
N ASN A 270 4.41 9.81 16.66
CA ASN A 270 5.29 10.96 16.87
C ASN A 270 4.55 12.29 16.81
N THR A 271 4.50 13.02 17.94
CA THR A 271 3.71 14.25 18.10
C THR A 271 4.18 15.39 17.20
N PRO A 272 5.49 15.77 17.14
CA PRO A 272 5.95 16.84 16.26
C PRO A 272 5.61 16.59 14.78
N VAL A 273 5.72 15.35 14.34
CA VAL A 273 5.39 14.96 12.95
C VAL A 273 3.90 15.11 12.68
N GLN A 274 3.03 14.72 13.61
CA GLN A 274 1.58 14.90 13.45
C GLN A 274 1.20 16.38 13.32
N LEU A 275 1.74 17.24 14.15
CA LEU A 275 1.48 18.67 14.12
C LEU A 275 2.02 19.32 12.83
N ALA A 276 3.21 18.92 12.41
CA ALA A 276 3.78 19.38 11.14
C ALA A 276 2.94 18.95 9.93
N LEU A 277 2.40 17.73 9.95
CA LEU A 277 1.51 17.24 8.88
C LEU A 277 0.18 17.99 8.87
N ALA A 278 -0.37 18.35 10.04
CA ALA A 278 -1.58 19.18 10.12
C ALA A 278 -1.36 20.55 9.45
N ASP A 279 -0.24 21.23 9.76
CA ASP A 279 0.15 22.48 9.11
C ASP A 279 0.36 22.31 7.59
N TYR A 280 1.01 21.20 7.20
CA TYR A 280 1.37 20.94 5.82
C TYR A 280 0.16 20.64 4.94
N MET A 281 -0.85 19.97 5.48
CA MET A 281 -2.10 19.63 4.80
C MET A 281 -2.99 20.86 4.51
N ALA A 282 -2.74 22.00 5.16
CA ALA A 282 -3.49 23.23 4.91
C ALA A 282 -3.42 23.69 3.43
N ASP A 283 -2.38 23.31 2.71
CA ASP A 283 -2.25 23.50 1.27
C ASP A 283 -2.67 22.22 0.53
N ALA A 284 -3.89 22.21 0.02
CA ALA A 284 -4.44 21.06 -0.74
C ALA A 284 -3.65 20.75 -2.02
N GLY A 285 -2.96 21.74 -2.60
CA GLY A 285 -2.13 21.55 -3.80
C GLY A 285 -1.06 20.48 -3.64
N ARG A 286 -0.60 20.27 -2.40
CA ARG A 286 0.45 19.29 -2.07
C ARG A 286 0.04 17.83 -2.24
N HIS A 287 -1.24 17.50 -2.22
CA HIS A 287 -1.71 16.15 -2.51
C HIS A 287 -2.49 16.07 -3.82
N THR A 288 -3.20 17.12 -4.23
CA THR A 288 -3.94 17.12 -5.49
C THR A 288 -3.04 17.18 -6.72
N GLY A 289 -1.82 17.72 -6.59
CA GLY A 289 -0.80 17.73 -7.66
C GLY A 289 -0.10 16.39 -7.93
N LEU A 290 -0.23 15.40 -7.05
CA LEU A 290 0.52 14.15 -7.13
C LEU A 290 0.20 13.31 -8.36
N ALA A 291 -1.05 13.30 -8.80
CA ALA A 291 -1.45 12.57 -10.00
C ALA A 291 -0.65 13.04 -11.22
N ALA A 292 -0.59 14.34 -11.48
CA ALA A 292 0.18 14.90 -12.59
C ALA A 292 1.69 14.66 -12.45
N PHE A 293 2.22 14.82 -11.24
CA PHE A 293 3.64 14.60 -10.94
C PHE A 293 4.07 13.16 -11.27
N TYR A 294 3.34 12.16 -10.76
CA TYR A 294 3.68 10.76 -11.02
C TYR A 294 3.30 10.28 -12.41
N GLN A 295 2.26 10.86 -13.03
CA GLN A 295 1.94 10.58 -14.42
C GLN A 295 3.06 11.01 -15.37
N ALA A 296 3.68 12.16 -15.13
CA ALA A 296 4.86 12.60 -15.90
C ALA A 296 6.01 11.58 -15.79
N LYS A 297 6.32 11.09 -14.58
CA LYS A 297 7.35 10.05 -14.36
C LYS A 297 6.99 8.72 -15.03
N ARG A 298 5.72 8.27 -14.91
CA ARG A 298 5.24 7.07 -15.61
C ARG A 298 5.41 7.21 -17.11
N ASN A 299 4.96 8.32 -17.67
CA ASN A 299 5.00 8.56 -19.11
C ASN A 299 6.45 8.60 -19.62
N TYR A 300 7.35 9.28 -18.88
CA TYR A 300 8.78 9.27 -19.16
C TYR A 300 9.35 7.84 -19.20
N PHE A 301 9.12 7.05 -18.13
CA PHE A 301 9.61 5.68 -18.03
C PHE A 301 9.09 4.79 -19.17
N ARG A 302 7.78 4.89 -19.47
CA ARG A 302 7.16 4.13 -20.57
C ARG A 302 7.69 4.55 -21.94
N ALA A 303 7.84 5.84 -22.19
CA ALA A 303 8.41 6.35 -23.45
C ALA A 303 9.86 5.92 -23.65
N ALA A 304 10.68 6.00 -22.59
CA ALA A 304 12.06 5.57 -22.61
C ALA A 304 12.26 4.08 -22.92
N LEU A 305 11.27 3.23 -22.53
CA LEU A 305 11.30 1.79 -22.79
C LEU A 305 10.42 1.35 -23.96
N ALA A 306 9.84 2.26 -24.75
CA ALA A 306 8.91 1.93 -25.82
C ALA A 306 9.52 1.03 -26.91
N ASN A 307 10.81 1.15 -27.16
CA ASN A 307 11.55 0.33 -28.14
C ASN A 307 12.34 -0.84 -27.51
N SER A 308 12.19 -1.05 -26.20
CA SER A 308 12.82 -2.17 -25.51
C SER A 308 12.14 -3.50 -25.86
N ARG A 309 12.75 -4.59 -25.42
CA ARG A 309 12.17 -5.93 -25.56
C ARG A 309 11.20 -6.26 -24.42
N PHE A 310 10.98 -5.34 -23.46
CA PHE A 310 9.93 -5.47 -22.46
C PHE A 310 8.55 -5.17 -23.05
N ASP A 311 7.52 -5.90 -22.60
CA ASP A 311 6.13 -5.59 -22.87
C ASP A 311 5.52 -4.95 -21.62
N LEU A 312 5.31 -3.62 -21.67
CA LEU A 312 4.85 -2.85 -20.53
C LEU A 312 3.35 -2.95 -20.36
N LEU A 313 2.90 -3.56 -19.26
CA LEU A 313 1.48 -3.72 -18.95
C LEU A 313 0.81 -2.36 -18.61
N PRO A 314 -0.54 -2.30 -18.62
CA PRO A 314 -1.25 -1.09 -18.19
C PRO A 314 -0.83 -0.62 -16.78
N ALA A 315 -0.76 0.68 -16.56
CA ALA A 315 -0.48 1.28 -15.26
C ALA A 315 -1.41 2.49 -15.06
N HIS A 316 -2.46 2.28 -14.29
CA HIS A 316 -3.53 3.26 -14.07
C HIS A 316 -3.38 4.01 -12.74
N GLY A 317 -2.57 3.49 -11.83
CA GLY A 317 -2.29 4.11 -10.53
C GLY A 317 -1.01 3.61 -9.92
N THR A 318 -0.71 4.04 -8.69
CA THR A 318 0.54 3.78 -7.97
C THR A 318 1.77 4.41 -8.65
N TYR A 319 2.96 4.04 -8.24
CA TYR A 319 4.21 4.41 -8.92
C TYR A 319 4.98 3.17 -9.41
N PHE A 320 4.22 2.12 -9.80
CA PHE A 320 4.78 0.88 -10.30
C PHE A 320 4.45 0.67 -11.77
N GLN A 321 5.36 0.01 -12.47
CA GLN A 321 5.19 -0.46 -13.83
C GLN A 321 5.46 -1.96 -13.87
N LEU A 322 4.48 -2.73 -14.27
CA LEU A 322 4.65 -4.14 -14.59
C LEU A 322 5.16 -4.31 -16.02
N ALA A 323 6.08 -5.25 -16.21
CA ALA A 323 6.65 -5.57 -17.51
C ALA A 323 6.79 -7.08 -17.69
N ARG A 324 6.30 -7.60 -18.82
CA ARG A 324 6.62 -8.93 -19.32
C ARG A 324 7.99 -8.92 -19.98
N TYR A 325 8.73 -10.02 -19.82
CA TYR A 325 10.10 -10.15 -20.33
C TYR A 325 10.33 -11.40 -21.19
N GLU A 326 9.28 -12.07 -21.62
CA GLU A 326 9.36 -13.33 -22.40
C GLU A 326 10.21 -13.22 -23.66
N ARG A 327 10.25 -12.04 -24.30
CA ARG A 327 11.09 -11.76 -25.47
C ARG A 327 12.59 -11.60 -25.11
N ILE A 328 12.92 -11.52 -23.82
CA ILE A 328 14.30 -11.27 -23.34
C ILE A 328 14.90 -12.57 -22.80
N SER A 329 14.17 -13.32 -21.99
CA SER A 329 14.72 -14.45 -21.25
C SER A 329 13.66 -15.55 -21.02
N ALA A 330 14.14 -16.81 -20.99
CA ALA A 330 13.35 -17.97 -20.59
C ALA A 330 13.43 -18.27 -19.07
N LEU A 331 14.21 -17.51 -18.31
CA LEU A 331 14.33 -17.68 -16.85
C LEU A 331 12.99 -17.38 -16.14
N GLY A 332 12.75 -18.01 -15.01
CA GLY A 332 11.69 -17.61 -14.09
C GLY A 332 11.92 -16.20 -13.54
N ASP A 333 10.86 -15.52 -13.08
CA ASP A 333 10.90 -14.08 -12.76
C ASP A 333 11.88 -13.75 -11.62
N THR A 334 12.00 -14.60 -10.59
CA THR A 334 12.98 -14.45 -9.51
C THR A 334 14.41 -14.51 -10.05
N SER A 335 14.73 -15.55 -10.84
CA SER A 335 16.05 -15.71 -11.46
C SER A 335 16.33 -14.58 -12.47
N PHE A 336 15.32 -14.11 -13.18
CA PHE A 336 15.47 -12.99 -14.10
C PHE A 336 15.71 -11.67 -13.36
N CYS A 337 15.03 -11.39 -12.24
CA CYS A 337 15.31 -10.23 -11.39
C CYS A 337 16.74 -10.25 -10.82
N GLU A 338 17.23 -11.42 -10.40
CA GLU A 338 18.62 -11.58 -9.97
C GLU A 338 19.59 -11.32 -11.12
N HIS A 339 19.32 -11.85 -12.32
CA HIS A 339 20.13 -11.62 -13.52
C HIS A 339 20.17 -10.13 -13.90
N LEU A 340 19.03 -9.44 -13.91
CA LEU A 340 18.95 -7.99 -14.15
C LEU A 340 19.81 -7.23 -13.15
N THR A 341 19.72 -7.58 -11.87
CA THR A 341 20.47 -6.89 -10.82
C THR A 341 21.97 -7.12 -10.97
N ARG A 342 22.42 -8.36 -11.19
CA ARG A 342 23.84 -8.73 -11.23
C ARG A 342 24.54 -8.37 -12.56
N LYS A 343 23.84 -8.47 -13.68
CA LYS A 343 24.45 -8.37 -15.03
C LYS A 343 24.09 -7.09 -15.74
N VAL A 344 22.87 -6.60 -15.55
CA VAL A 344 22.41 -5.35 -16.19
C VAL A 344 22.56 -4.16 -15.25
N GLY A 345 22.60 -4.41 -13.94
CA GLY A 345 22.77 -3.36 -12.93
C GLY A 345 21.48 -2.59 -12.65
N VAL A 346 20.29 -3.22 -12.82
CA VAL A 346 18.99 -2.67 -12.46
C VAL A 346 18.21 -3.71 -11.68
N ALA A 347 17.76 -3.37 -10.48
CA ALA A 347 16.96 -4.26 -9.64
C ALA A 347 15.45 -4.07 -9.87
N ALA A 348 14.72 -5.18 -9.93
CA ALA A 348 13.26 -5.25 -10.03
C ALA A 348 12.70 -6.23 -9.00
N ILE A 349 11.38 -6.34 -8.87
CA ILE A 349 10.70 -7.32 -8.02
C ILE A 349 10.01 -8.37 -8.89
N PRO A 350 10.23 -9.69 -8.62
CA PRO A 350 9.46 -10.75 -9.23
C PRO A 350 8.01 -10.72 -8.74
N VAL A 351 7.04 -10.81 -9.65
CA VAL A 351 5.61 -10.74 -9.26
C VAL A 351 5.14 -12.05 -8.65
N SER A 352 5.79 -13.18 -8.96
CA SER A 352 5.51 -14.49 -8.33
C SER A 352 5.60 -14.45 -6.79
N ALA A 353 6.42 -13.55 -6.23
CA ALA A 353 6.57 -13.39 -4.79
C ALA A 353 5.29 -12.88 -4.08
N PHE A 354 4.29 -12.41 -4.82
CA PHE A 354 3.00 -11.95 -4.30
C PHE A 354 1.87 -12.98 -4.46
N PHE A 355 2.19 -14.18 -4.94
CA PHE A 355 1.27 -15.31 -5.05
C PHE A 355 1.69 -16.41 -4.06
N ALA A 356 0.73 -16.99 -3.35
CA ALA A 356 1.02 -18.05 -2.36
C ALA A 356 1.58 -19.31 -3.01
N ASP A 357 1.16 -19.63 -4.24
CA ASP A 357 1.64 -20.77 -5.02
C ASP A 357 2.95 -20.49 -5.78
N GLY A 358 3.45 -19.24 -5.70
CA GLY A 358 4.66 -18.83 -6.42
C GLY A 358 4.49 -18.79 -7.93
N ARG A 359 3.25 -18.71 -8.44
CA ARG A 359 2.95 -18.69 -9.87
C ARG A 359 3.70 -17.59 -10.60
N ASP A 360 4.47 -17.98 -11.60
CA ASP A 360 5.25 -17.10 -12.46
C ASP A 360 4.52 -16.80 -13.78
N GLU A 361 3.98 -15.59 -13.89
CA GLU A 361 3.34 -15.06 -15.10
C GLU A 361 4.35 -14.38 -16.05
N ARG A 362 5.65 -14.54 -15.84
CA ARG A 362 6.75 -13.87 -16.57
C ARG A 362 6.65 -12.35 -16.49
N VAL A 363 6.24 -11.84 -15.33
CA VAL A 363 6.03 -10.43 -15.05
C VAL A 363 6.93 -9.98 -13.90
N ILE A 364 7.58 -8.84 -14.09
CA ILE A 364 8.35 -8.17 -13.05
C ILE A 364 7.80 -6.78 -12.80
N ARG A 365 8.09 -6.22 -11.59
CA ARG A 365 7.65 -4.89 -11.20
C ARG A 365 8.84 -3.93 -11.07
N PHE A 366 8.75 -2.79 -11.73
CA PHE A 366 9.63 -1.64 -11.54
C PHE A 366 8.93 -0.54 -10.73
N CYS A 367 9.70 0.22 -9.95
CA CYS A 367 9.26 1.44 -9.29
C CYS A 367 9.82 2.66 -10.03
N PHE A 368 8.93 3.51 -10.57
CA PHE A 368 9.33 4.74 -11.26
C PHE A 368 9.28 5.99 -10.37
N ALA A 369 9.05 5.85 -9.06
CA ALA A 369 9.18 6.94 -8.10
C ALA A 369 10.66 7.28 -7.87
N LYS A 370 11.34 7.73 -8.92
CA LYS A 370 12.77 8.06 -8.92
C LYS A 370 13.02 9.39 -9.58
N ASN A 371 14.19 9.98 -9.31
CA ASN A 371 14.68 11.14 -10.04
C ASN A 371 14.84 10.81 -11.53
N GLU A 372 14.74 11.83 -12.37
CA GLU A 372 14.87 11.64 -13.83
C GLU A 372 16.23 11.08 -14.23
N THR A 373 17.31 11.50 -13.57
CA THR A 373 18.65 10.95 -13.79
C THR A 373 18.73 9.45 -13.46
N THR A 374 18.09 9.02 -12.37
CA THR A 374 18.02 7.61 -12.00
C THR A 374 17.20 6.82 -13.04
N LEU A 375 16.05 7.35 -13.47
CA LEU A 375 15.23 6.71 -14.50
C LEU A 375 15.94 6.62 -15.84
N ALA A 376 16.60 7.70 -16.28
CA ALA A 376 17.36 7.72 -17.53
C ALA A 376 18.44 6.63 -17.55
N ALA A 377 19.28 6.59 -16.51
CA ALA A 377 20.35 5.59 -16.39
C ALA A 377 19.81 4.15 -16.32
N ALA A 378 18.67 3.93 -15.64
CA ALA A 378 18.04 2.61 -15.61
C ALA A 378 17.50 2.21 -16.98
N CYS A 379 16.78 3.11 -17.67
CA CYS A 379 16.22 2.84 -18.99
C CYS A 379 17.31 2.60 -20.04
N GLU A 380 18.43 3.31 -20.00
CA GLU A 380 19.59 3.05 -20.87
C GLU A 380 20.06 1.60 -20.74
N ARG A 381 20.27 1.13 -19.50
CA ARG A 381 20.70 -0.26 -19.24
C ARG A 381 19.63 -1.29 -19.66
N LEU A 382 18.36 -1.01 -19.42
CA LEU A 382 17.27 -1.91 -19.78
C LEU A 382 17.02 -2.00 -21.29
N ASN A 383 17.34 -0.97 -22.05
CA ASN A 383 17.24 -0.99 -23.53
C ASN A 383 18.41 -1.75 -24.18
N ALA A 384 19.50 -1.99 -23.46
CA ALA A 384 20.69 -2.68 -23.99
C ALA A 384 20.56 -4.21 -23.97
N ILE A 385 19.44 -4.77 -23.48
CA ILE A 385 19.24 -6.23 -23.33
C ILE A 385 18.21 -6.80 -24.29
#